data_9e6afe0d7f9922fd7c9fd3aa1321c3f0
#
_entry.id   9e6afe0d7f9922fd7c9fd3aa1321c3f0
#
_cell.length_a   1.000
_cell.length_b   1.000
_cell.length_c   1.000
_cell.angle_alpha   90.00
_cell.angle_beta   90.00
_cell.angle_gamma   90.00
#
_symmetry.space_group_name_H-M   'P 1'
#
loop_
_entity.id
_entity.type
_entity.pdbx_description
1 polymer ?
#
loop_
_entity_poly.entity_id
_entity_poly.type
_entity_poly.pdbx_seq_one_letter_code
_entity_poly.pdbx_strand_id
1 'polypeptide(L)'
;MNATLPVVELRRYTLHPGQRDTLIDLFDNEFLESQDEVGAHVLGQFRVEGAPDQFVWLRGFEDIAHRRPALEAFYQGPIWREHRDVANATMADSDDVHLLATVSPEDGFQRPNRPRRPRGAFATNGSRFIVMLYRLRDSDQGGAFDQRLREVLAETGVDPLASFSTLDVENDYPALPVHADDPVHVVLLRFDSAVGLETWLQAPPAALSDFLKSPPETLILQPTARSLLR
;
A
#
# COMPACT_ATOMS: atom_id res chain seq x y z
N MET A 1 16.25 15.30 10.06
CA MET A 1 16.14 13.99 9.38
C MET A 1 14.66 13.68 9.30
N ASN A 2 14.13 13.35 8.12
CA ASN A 2 12.74 12.92 8.02
C ASN A 2 12.61 11.54 8.70
N ALA A 3 11.61 11.37 9.57
CA ALA A 3 11.36 10.09 10.20
C ALA A 3 10.96 9.06 9.11
N THR A 4 11.56 7.88 9.16
CA THR A 4 11.13 6.73 8.37
C THR A 4 9.84 6.17 8.95
N LEU A 5 9.02 5.57 8.09
CA LEU A 5 7.78 4.89 8.46
C LEU A 5 7.96 3.38 8.23
N PRO A 6 8.55 2.67 9.21
CA PRO A 6 8.89 1.26 9.05
C PRO A 6 7.71 0.31 9.18
N VAL A 7 6.59 0.76 9.76
CA VAL A 7 5.36 -0.02 9.87
C VAL A 7 4.34 0.50 8.87
N VAL A 8 3.82 -0.37 8.02
CA VAL A 8 2.92 -0.02 6.93
C VAL A 8 1.72 -0.97 6.90
N GLU A 9 0.54 -0.43 6.69
CA GLU A 9 -0.62 -1.21 6.26
C GLU A 9 -0.78 -1.09 4.74
N LEU A 10 -0.79 -2.22 4.05
CA LEU A 10 -1.28 -2.35 2.68
C LEU A 10 -2.75 -2.79 2.77
N ARG A 11 -3.64 -1.95 2.28
CA ARG A 11 -5.08 -2.13 2.38
C ARG A 11 -5.68 -2.21 0.99
N ARG A 12 -6.43 -3.27 0.73
CA ARG A 12 -7.17 -3.46 -0.51
C ARG A 12 -8.65 -3.57 -0.20
N TYR A 13 -9.42 -2.66 -0.74
CA TYR A 13 -10.86 -2.62 -0.58
C TYR A 13 -11.56 -3.13 -1.84
N THR A 14 -12.54 -3.97 -1.67
CA THR A 14 -13.51 -4.32 -2.71
C THR A 14 -14.74 -3.46 -2.50
N LEU A 15 -15.14 -2.73 -3.52
CA LEU A 15 -16.22 -1.77 -3.48
C LEU A 15 -17.45 -2.32 -4.19
N HIS A 16 -18.61 -1.78 -3.86
CA HIS A 16 -19.79 -2.05 -4.67
C HIS A 16 -19.61 -1.51 -6.10
N PRO A 17 -20.18 -2.16 -7.12
CA PRO A 17 -20.01 -1.74 -8.51
C PRO A 17 -20.25 -0.25 -8.73
N GLY A 18 -19.26 0.42 -9.34
CA GLY A 18 -19.32 1.84 -9.65
C GLY A 18 -19.08 2.80 -8.47
N GLN A 19 -18.79 2.29 -7.24
CA GLN A 19 -18.59 3.15 -6.06
C GLN A 19 -17.14 3.61 -5.86
N ARG A 20 -16.20 3.14 -6.69
CA ARG A 20 -14.79 3.47 -6.49
C ARG A 20 -14.50 4.97 -6.53
N ASP A 21 -15.04 5.68 -7.51
CA ASP A 21 -14.78 7.12 -7.61
C ASP A 21 -15.46 7.89 -6.50
N THR A 22 -16.63 7.46 -6.02
CA THR A 22 -17.29 8.02 -4.83
C THR A 22 -16.39 7.91 -3.59
N LEU A 23 -15.80 6.72 -3.36
CA LEU A 23 -14.89 6.54 -2.24
C LEU A 23 -13.60 7.35 -2.40
N ILE A 24 -13.01 7.38 -3.60
CA ILE A 24 -11.78 8.14 -3.86
C ILE A 24 -12.01 9.63 -3.62
N ASP A 25 -13.12 10.19 -4.10
CA ASP A 25 -13.44 11.60 -3.90
C ASP A 25 -13.59 11.94 -2.42
N LEU A 26 -14.29 11.10 -1.66
CA LEU A 26 -14.43 11.25 -0.22
C LEU A 26 -13.07 11.11 0.49
N PHE A 27 -12.32 10.07 0.16
CA PHE A 27 -11.03 9.76 0.76
C PHE A 27 -10.01 10.87 0.50
N ASP A 28 -9.89 11.31 -0.75
CA ASP A 28 -8.96 12.34 -1.16
C ASP A 28 -9.30 13.72 -0.54
N ASN A 29 -10.57 14.02 -0.29
CA ASN A 29 -10.97 15.31 0.25
C ASN A 29 -11.03 15.37 1.77
N GLU A 30 -11.38 14.27 2.46
CA GLU A 30 -11.68 14.32 3.89
C GLU A 30 -10.71 13.47 4.74
N PHE A 31 -10.18 12.35 4.20
CA PHE A 31 -9.46 11.38 5.02
C PHE A 31 -7.93 11.47 4.95
N LEU A 32 -7.35 12.24 4.02
CA LEU A 32 -5.90 12.30 3.88
C LEU A 32 -5.27 13.12 5.01
N GLU A 33 -5.64 14.38 5.13
CA GLU A 33 -5.08 15.26 6.14
C GLU A 33 -5.47 14.85 7.55
N SER A 34 -6.72 14.43 7.75
CA SER A 34 -7.21 14.01 9.07
C SER A 34 -6.51 12.77 9.61
N GLN A 35 -6.05 11.86 8.76
CA GLN A 35 -5.19 10.74 9.16
C GLN A 35 -3.74 11.19 9.40
N ASP A 36 -3.18 12.02 8.51
CA ASP A 36 -1.81 12.54 8.66
C ASP A 36 -1.63 13.32 9.97
N GLU A 37 -2.64 14.10 10.38
CA GLU A 37 -2.64 14.92 11.60
C GLU A 37 -2.55 14.08 12.89
N VAL A 38 -3.05 12.87 12.87
CA VAL A 38 -3.03 11.96 14.03
C VAL A 38 -1.88 10.95 13.98
N GLY A 39 -0.99 11.03 12.97
CA GLY A 39 0.16 10.15 12.83
C GLY A 39 -0.09 8.86 12.04
N ALA A 40 -1.25 8.73 11.40
CA ALA A 40 -1.55 7.68 10.44
C ALA A 40 -1.28 8.21 9.02
N HIS A 41 -0.01 8.15 8.59
CA HIS A 41 0.43 8.81 7.36
C HIS A 41 0.01 8.09 6.11
N VAL A 42 -0.93 8.64 5.33
CA VAL A 42 -1.35 8.05 4.06
C VAL A 42 -0.28 8.30 3.01
N LEU A 43 0.38 7.23 2.55
CA LEU A 43 1.50 7.26 1.63
C LEU A 43 1.06 7.32 0.17
N GLY A 44 0.08 6.51 -0.16
CA GLY A 44 -0.44 6.42 -1.51
C GLY A 44 -1.81 5.78 -1.55
N GLN A 45 -2.62 6.22 -2.48
CA GLN A 45 -3.92 5.65 -2.78
C GLN A 45 -4.06 5.49 -4.30
N PHE A 46 -4.67 4.37 -4.71
CA PHE A 46 -4.58 3.89 -6.09
C PHE A 46 -5.87 3.23 -6.56
N ARG A 47 -6.12 3.39 -7.87
CA ARG A 47 -7.00 2.52 -8.63
C ARG A 47 -6.23 1.28 -9.06
N VAL A 48 -6.86 0.12 -9.03
CA VAL A 48 -6.29 -1.12 -9.60
C VAL A 48 -6.68 -1.18 -11.09
N GLU A 49 -5.69 -1.33 -11.97
CA GLU A 49 -5.95 -1.52 -13.40
C GLU A 49 -6.55 -2.91 -13.64
N GLY A 50 -7.56 -2.98 -14.49
CA GLY A 50 -8.28 -4.23 -14.75
C GLY A 50 -9.31 -4.65 -13.68
N ALA A 51 -9.37 -3.95 -12.52
CA ALA A 51 -10.32 -4.21 -11.45
C ALA A 51 -11.05 -2.92 -11.04
N PRO A 52 -12.14 -2.56 -11.73
CA PRO A 52 -12.81 -1.26 -11.57
C PRO A 52 -13.40 -1.03 -10.18
N ASP A 53 -13.66 -2.09 -9.43
CA ASP A 53 -14.26 -2.01 -8.09
C ASP A 53 -13.23 -2.25 -6.98
N GLN A 54 -11.92 -2.17 -7.29
CA GLN A 54 -10.86 -2.25 -6.28
C GLN A 54 -10.18 -0.89 -6.05
N PHE A 55 -9.93 -0.62 -4.77
CA PHE A 55 -9.18 0.53 -4.29
C PHE A 55 -8.08 0.06 -3.34
N VAL A 56 -6.83 0.44 -3.65
CA VAL A 56 -5.66 0.07 -2.84
C VAL A 56 -5.04 1.33 -2.25
N TRP A 57 -4.63 1.26 -0.99
CA TRP A 57 -3.93 2.36 -0.35
C TRP A 57 -2.95 1.87 0.72
N LEU A 58 -1.95 2.71 1.00
CA LEU A 58 -0.91 2.44 1.98
C LEU A 58 -0.93 3.52 3.06
N ARG A 59 -0.80 3.09 4.30
CA ARG A 59 -0.71 3.94 5.48
C ARG A 59 0.50 3.53 6.31
N GLY A 60 1.34 4.51 6.68
CA GLY A 60 2.56 4.29 7.44
C GLY A 60 2.51 4.87 8.84
N PHE A 61 3.28 4.26 9.75
CA PHE A 61 3.43 4.66 11.14
C PHE A 61 4.90 4.69 11.53
N GLU A 62 5.26 5.52 12.51
CA GLU A 62 6.62 5.63 13.03
C GLU A 62 7.10 4.32 13.69
N ASP A 63 6.19 3.59 14.30
CA ASP A 63 6.36 2.23 14.83
C ASP A 63 5.00 1.63 15.18
N ILE A 64 4.98 0.39 15.69
CA ILE A 64 3.75 -0.30 16.08
C ILE A 64 3.07 0.35 17.30
N ALA A 65 3.82 0.94 18.23
CA ALA A 65 3.25 1.58 19.41
C ALA A 65 2.48 2.87 19.06
N HIS A 66 2.83 3.53 17.95
CA HIS A 66 2.12 4.73 17.46
C HIS A 66 0.88 4.37 16.63
N ARG A 67 0.77 3.12 16.12
CA ARG A 67 -0.34 2.70 15.26
C ARG A 67 -1.69 2.80 15.98
N ARG A 68 -1.86 2.12 17.11
CA ARG A 68 -3.14 2.09 17.83
C ARG A 68 -3.63 3.48 18.24
N PRO A 69 -2.83 4.35 18.90
CA PRO A 69 -3.28 5.70 19.24
C PRO A 69 -3.73 6.52 18.03
N ALA A 70 -3.01 6.41 16.90
CA ALA A 70 -3.36 7.11 15.67
C ALA A 70 -4.70 6.61 15.09
N LEU A 71 -4.92 5.29 15.08
CA LEU A 71 -6.19 4.69 14.64
C LEU A 71 -7.36 5.09 15.52
N GLU A 72 -7.19 5.02 16.86
CA GLU A 72 -8.20 5.46 17.80
C GLU A 72 -8.57 6.94 17.58
N ALA A 73 -7.57 7.81 17.45
CA ALA A 73 -7.80 9.24 17.25
C ALA A 73 -8.53 9.52 15.91
N PHE A 74 -8.21 8.81 14.84
CA PHE A 74 -8.91 8.96 13.57
C PHE A 74 -10.34 8.42 13.62
N TYR A 75 -10.53 7.14 14.00
CA TYR A 75 -11.83 6.47 13.93
C TYR A 75 -12.82 6.96 15.01
N GLN A 76 -12.32 7.57 16.08
CA GLN A 76 -13.14 8.28 17.08
C GLN A 76 -13.21 9.79 16.81
N GLY A 77 -12.50 10.29 15.80
CA GLY A 77 -12.45 11.69 15.42
C GLY A 77 -13.72 12.20 14.74
N PRO A 78 -13.89 13.53 14.65
CA PRO A 78 -15.10 14.14 14.08
C PRO A 78 -15.25 13.86 12.59
N ILE A 79 -14.16 13.90 11.84
CA ILE A 79 -14.19 13.70 10.36
C ILE A 79 -14.68 12.29 10.02
N TRP A 80 -14.15 11.25 10.71
CA TRP A 80 -14.64 9.90 10.49
C TRP A 80 -16.11 9.76 10.87
N ARG A 81 -16.53 10.29 12.00
CA ARG A 81 -17.93 10.23 12.45
C ARG A 81 -18.90 10.88 11.47
N GLU A 82 -18.50 11.98 10.86
CA GLU A 82 -19.31 12.70 9.87
C GLU A 82 -19.46 11.89 8.57
N HIS A 83 -18.40 11.22 8.11
CA HIS A 83 -18.35 10.65 6.77
C HIS A 83 -18.40 9.11 6.71
N ARG A 84 -18.33 8.42 7.86
CA ARG A 84 -18.24 6.95 7.92
C ARG A 84 -19.38 6.22 7.21
N ASP A 85 -20.60 6.73 7.32
CA ASP A 85 -21.77 6.06 6.76
C ASP A 85 -21.72 6.09 5.23
N VAL A 86 -21.26 7.20 4.64
CA VAL A 86 -21.04 7.33 3.20
C VAL A 86 -19.88 6.43 2.78
N ALA A 87 -18.76 6.44 3.50
CA ALA A 87 -17.61 5.58 3.21
C ALA A 87 -17.99 4.10 3.26
N ASN A 88 -18.62 3.66 4.35
CA ASN A 88 -19.04 2.27 4.54
C ASN A 88 -20.03 1.80 3.47
N ALA A 89 -20.93 2.67 3.02
CA ALA A 89 -21.89 2.34 1.96
C ALA A 89 -21.23 2.08 0.59
N THR A 90 -19.99 2.49 0.39
CA THR A 90 -19.25 2.19 -0.84
C THR A 90 -18.54 0.84 -0.82
N MET A 91 -18.27 0.27 0.37
CA MET A 91 -17.41 -0.88 0.57
C MET A 91 -18.21 -2.18 0.69
N ALA A 92 -17.88 -3.16 -0.14
CA ALA A 92 -18.36 -4.54 0.00
C ALA A 92 -17.43 -5.35 0.94
N ASP A 93 -16.11 -5.04 0.90
CA ASP A 93 -15.10 -5.64 1.77
C ASP A 93 -13.95 -4.65 1.99
N SER A 94 -13.50 -4.49 3.23
CA SER A 94 -12.40 -3.62 3.65
C SER A 94 -11.37 -4.34 4.53
N ASP A 95 -11.48 -5.66 4.66
CA ASP A 95 -10.73 -6.46 5.62
C ASP A 95 -9.47 -7.12 5.02
N ASP A 96 -9.25 -6.97 3.70
CA ASP A 96 -8.03 -7.42 3.04
C ASP A 96 -6.88 -6.43 3.35
N VAL A 97 -6.21 -6.69 4.48
CA VAL A 97 -5.18 -5.81 5.04
C VAL A 97 -3.98 -6.61 5.48
N HIS A 98 -2.80 -6.25 4.98
CA HIS A 98 -1.53 -6.74 5.47
C HIS A 98 -0.84 -5.69 6.35
N LEU A 99 -0.50 -6.08 7.57
CA LEU A 99 0.35 -5.30 8.48
C LEU A 99 1.80 -5.70 8.25
N LEU A 100 2.61 -4.74 7.83
CA LEU A 100 3.93 -4.97 7.26
C LEU A 100 5.00 -4.20 8.02
N ALA A 101 6.22 -4.74 8.02
CA ALA A 101 7.44 -4.05 8.40
C ALA A 101 8.40 -3.95 7.21
N THR A 102 9.24 -2.91 7.19
CA THR A 102 10.33 -2.80 6.22
C THR A 102 11.32 -3.94 6.39
N VAL A 103 11.81 -4.50 5.27
CA VAL A 103 12.83 -5.57 5.29
C VAL A 103 14.16 -5.03 5.79
N SER A 104 14.51 -3.80 5.39
CA SER A 104 15.66 -3.07 5.91
C SER A 104 15.28 -1.61 6.19
N PRO A 105 16.06 -0.84 6.97
CA PRO A 105 15.80 0.56 7.24
C PRO A 105 15.70 1.44 5.98
N GLU A 106 16.39 1.05 4.91
CA GLU A 106 16.41 1.75 3.63
C GLU A 106 15.15 1.51 2.80
N ASP A 107 14.42 0.44 3.09
CA ASP A 107 13.23 0.02 2.34
C ASP A 107 11.95 0.73 2.75
N GLY A 108 12.02 1.52 3.80
CA GLY A 108 10.87 2.25 4.34
C GLY A 108 10.58 3.54 3.60
N PHE A 109 9.33 3.93 3.61
CA PHE A 109 8.97 5.28 3.18
C PHE A 109 9.46 6.30 4.20
N GLN A 110 10.10 7.34 3.71
CA GLN A 110 10.30 8.53 4.52
C GLN A 110 8.97 9.28 4.63
N ARG A 111 8.72 9.88 5.80
CA ARG A 111 7.58 10.79 5.96
C ARG A 111 7.57 11.79 4.80
N PRO A 112 6.51 11.84 4.01
CA PRO A 112 6.52 12.64 2.79
C PRO A 112 6.77 14.12 3.08
N ASN A 113 7.79 14.69 2.44
CA ASN A 113 8.17 16.10 2.59
C ASN A 113 7.57 16.99 1.49
N ARG A 114 6.75 16.43 0.60
CA ARG A 114 6.09 17.20 -0.44
C ARG A 114 4.61 17.41 -0.12
N PRO A 115 4.04 18.57 -0.42
CA PRO A 115 2.63 18.82 -0.19
C PRO A 115 1.79 17.95 -1.14
N ARG A 116 0.64 17.51 -0.65
CA ARG A 116 -0.41 16.95 -1.49
C ARG A 116 -0.93 18.02 -2.46
N ARG A 117 -1.48 17.58 -3.59
CA ARG A 117 -2.25 18.49 -4.44
C ARG A 117 -3.45 19.04 -3.67
N PRO A 118 -3.97 20.22 -4.02
CA PRO A 118 -5.15 20.79 -3.37
C PRO A 118 -6.35 19.82 -3.39
N ARG A 119 -7.27 19.99 -2.45
CA ARG A 119 -8.57 19.32 -2.48
C ARG A 119 -9.29 19.62 -3.79
N GLY A 120 -10.02 18.66 -4.31
CA GLY A 120 -10.67 18.78 -5.60
C GLY A 120 -9.75 18.70 -6.83
N ALA A 121 -8.47 18.30 -6.66
CA ALA A 121 -7.58 18.07 -7.78
C ALA A 121 -8.03 16.86 -8.62
N PHE A 122 -8.11 17.03 -9.94
CA PHE A 122 -8.50 15.97 -10.89
C PHE A 122 -7.35 15.48 -11.77
N ALA A 123 -6.14 15.90 -11.52
CA ALA A 123 -4.99 15.54 -12.35
C ALA A 123 -4.72 14.05 -12.35
N THR A 124 -4.68 13.45 -13.54
CA THR A 124 -4.17 12.09 -13.72
C THR A 124 -2.66 12.05 -13.57
N ASN A 125 -2.14 11.00 -12.93
CA ASN A 125 -0.70 10.76 -12.83
C ASN A 125 -0.29 9.81 -13.96
N GLY A 126 0.81 10.13 -14.64
CA GLY A 126 1.38 9.28 -15.69
C GLY A 126 2.08 8.05 -15.13
N SER A 127 2.58 8.14 -13.90
CA SER A 127 3.26 7.03 -13.22
C SER A 127 2.35 5.83 -12.99
N ARG A 128 2.97 4.66 -12.94
CA ARG A 128 2.35 3.39 -12.56
C ARG A 128 3.15 2.75 -11.45
N PHE A 129 2.46 1.95 -10.65
CA PHE A 129 3.09 1.16 -9.62
C PHE A 129 2.70 -0.30 -9.79
N ILE A 130 3.59 -1.18 -9.38
CA ILE A 130 3.28 -2.59 -9.20
C ILE A 130 3.47 -2.91 -7.73
N VAL A 131 2.46 -3.54 -7.12
CA VAL A 131 2.61 -4.24 -5.85
C VAL A 131 2.65 -5.73 -6.17
N MET A 132 3.70 -6.41 -5.71
CA MET A 132 3.85 -7.85 -5.81
C MET A 132 3.84 -8.45 -4.41
N LEU A 133 2.90 -9.37 -4.17
CA LEU A 133 2.78 -10.11 -2.91
C LEU A 133 3.29 -11.53 -3.13
N TYR A 134 4.32 -11.91 -2.41
CA TYR A 134 4.96 -13.22 -2.47
C TYR A 134 4.66 -14.01 -1.21
N ARG A 135 4.16 -15.23 -1.36
CA ARG A 135 3.98 -16.18 -0.26
C ARG A 135 5.12 -17.18 -0.26
N LEU A 136 6.01 -17.05 0.73
CA LEU A 136 7.20 -17.91 0.81
C LEU A 136 6.85 -19.30 1.35
N ARG A 137 7.58 -20.33 0.89
CA ARG A 137 7.48 -21.70 1.41
C ARG A 137 7.94 -21.78 2.85
N ASP A 138 8.94 -20.98 3.19
CA ASP A 138 9.58 -20.89 4.49
C ASP A 138 9.81 -19.41 4.80
N SER A 139 9.18 -18.92 5.86
CA SER A 139 9.29 -17.52 6.29
C SER A 139 10.71 -17.16 6.73
N ASP A 140 11.49 -18.15 7.23
CA ASP A 140 12.87 -17.93 7.67
C ASP A 140 13.82 -17.61 6.50
N GLN A 141 13.38 -17.88 5.26
CA GLN A 141 14.12 -17.52 4.05
C GLN A 141 13.86 -16.11 3.54
N GLY A 142 13.12 -15.29 4.26
CA GLY A 142 12.75 -13.93 3.81
C GLY A 142 13.93 -13.07 3.39
N GLY A 143 15.02 -13.09 4.14
CA GLY A 143 16.24 -12.34 3.81
C GLY A 143 16.95 -12.84 2.53
N ALA A 144 17.08 -14.16 2.38
CA ALA A 144 17.66 -14.75 1.17
C ALA A 144 16.78 -14.50 -0.07
N PHE A 145 15.47 -14.56 0.12
CA PHE A 145 14.50 -14.23 -0.93
C PHE A 145 14.63 -12.76 -1.36
N ASP A 146 14.65 -11.81 -0.41
CA ASP A 146 14.77 -10.38 -0.72
C ASP A 146 16.07 -10.07 -1.46
N GLN A 147 17.19 -10.63 -1.01
CA GLN A 147 18.46 -10.48 -1.72
C GLN A 147 18.35 -10.98 -3.17
N ARG A 148 17.81 -12.19 -3.37
CA ARG A 148 17.69 -12.77 -4.72
C ARG A 148 16.71 -12.00 -5.58
N LEU A 149 15.61 -11.51 -5.00
CA LEU A 149 14.64 -10.67 -5.71
C LEU A 149 15.27 -9.37 -6.22
N ARG A 150 16.09 -8.70 -5.40
CA ARG A 150 16.81 -7.48 -5.80
C ARG A 150 17.77 -7.74 -6.94
N GLU A 151 18.52 -8.84 -6.91
CA GLU A 151 19.43 -9.24 -8.01
C GLU A 151 18.64 -9.40 -9.32
N VAL A 152 17.52 -10.12 -9.28
CA VAL A 152 16.68 -10.38 -10.43
C VAL A 152 16.01 -9.10 -10.97
N LEU A 153 15.57 -8.21 -10.08
CA LEU A 153 15.00 -6.92 -10.49
C LEU A 153 16.07 -6.01 -11.11
N ALA A 154 17.27 -5.98 -10.55
CA ALA A 154 18.38 -5.19 -11.09
C ALA A 154 18.73 -5.57 -12.53
N GLU A 155 18.60 -6.86 -12.91
CA GLU A 155 18.76 -7.34 -14.30
C GLU A 155 17.75 -6.69 -15.26
N THR A 156 16.59 -6.27 -14.76
CA THR A 156 15.56 -5.56 -15.54
C THR A 156 15.73 -4.04 -15.55
N GLY A 157 16.69 -3.51 -14.80
CA GLY A 157 16.93 -2.08 -14.65
C GLY A 157 15.90 -1.37 -13.76
N VAL A 158 15.14 -2.11 -12.94
CA VAL A 158 14.13 -1.57 -12.02
C VAL A 158 14.49 -1.92 -10.59
N ASP A 159 14.74 -0.90 -9.77
CA ASP A 159 14.96 -1.08 -8.33
C ASP A 159 13.63 -1.02 -7.56
N PRO A 160 13.49 -1.80 -6.47
CA PRO A 160 12.36 -1.66 -5.57
C PRO A 160 12.27 -0.24 -5.01
N LEU A 161 11.09 0.34 -5.05
CA LEU A 161 10.79 1.59 -4.34
C LEU A 161 10.71 1.33 -2.82
N ALA A 162 10.18 0.17 -2.45
CA ALA A 162 10.07 -0.29 -1.06
C ALA A 162 9.91 -1.80 -1.02
N SER A 163 10.42 -2.43 0.04
CA SER A 163 10.28 -3.86 0.34
C SER A 163 9.82 -4.07 1.78
N PHE A 164 8.85 -4.95 1.96
CA PHE A 164 8.23 -5.22 3.25
C PHE A 164 8.04 -6.73 3.45
N SER A 165 7.96 -7.13 4.72
CA SER A 165 7.46 -8.45 5.12
C SER A 165 6.34 -8.29 6.14
N THR A 166 5.51 -9.32 6.29
CA THR A 166 4.50 -9.34 7.36
C THR A 166 5.16 -9.05 8.70
N LEU A 167 4.61 -8.10 9.44
CA LEU A 167 5.03 -7.79 10.80
C LEU A 167 4.40 -8.83 11.73
N ASP A 168 5.24 -9.69 12.32
CA ASP A 168 4.82 -10.76 13.21
C ASP A 168 4.56 -10.19 14.63
N VAL A 169 3.39 -9.61 14.80
CA VAL A 169 2.88 -9.10 16.08
C VAL A 169 1.38 -9.32 16.18
N GLU A 170 0.87 -9.38 17.39
CA GLU A 170 -0.57 -9.36 17.61
C GLU A 170 -1.17 -8.04 17.08
N ASN A 171 -2.33 -8.13 16.43
CA ASN A 171 -3.03 -6.95 15.96
C ASN A 171 -3.48 -6.09 17.14
N ASP A 172 -2.81 -4.97 17.36
CA ASP A 172 -3.04 -4.04 18.46
C ASP A 172 -4.35 -3.24 18.35
N TYR A 173 -5.05 -3.33 17.18
CA TYR A 173 -6.35 -2.68 16.95
C TYR A 173 -7.35 -3.65 16.28
N PRO A 174 -7.94 -4.58 17.06
CA PRO A 174 -8.80 -5.68 16.51
C PRO A 174 -10.05 -5.20 15.77
N ALA A 175 -10.50 -3.95 15.97
CA ALA A 175 -11.61 -3.37 15.21
C ALA A 175 -11.32 -3.23 13.71
N LEU A 176 -10.04 -3.29 13.32
CA LEU A 176 -9.60 -3.39 11.93
C LEU A 176 -8.84 -4.71 11.75
N PRO A 177 -9.46 -5.73 11.14
CA PRO A 177 -8.82 -6.99 10.86
C PRO A 177 -7.55 -6.83 10.02
N VAL A 178 -6.58 -7.74 10.22
CA VAL A 178 -5.40 -7.89 9.40
C VAL A 178 -5.15 -9.36 9.14
N HIS A 179 -4.50 -9.69 8.01
CA HIS A 179 -4.07 -11.06 7.73
C HIS A 179 -2.91 -11.45 8.66
N ALA A 180 -3.23 -12.24 9.71
CA ALA A 180 -2.25 -12.77 10.64
C ALA A 180 -1.66 -14.10 10.18
N ASP A 181 -2.48 -14.93 9.50
CA ASP A 181 -2.13 -16.32 9.15
C ASP A 181 -1.63 -16.47 7.70
N ASP A 182 -1.45 -15.37 6.97
CA ASP A 182 -0.96 -15.37 5.57
C ASP A 182 0.26 -14.46 5.43
N PRO A 183 1.43 -14.89 5.92
CA PRO A 183 2.65 -14.09 5.83
C PRO A 183 3.07 -13.89 4.38
N VAL A 184 3.33 -12.62 4.05
CA VAL A 184 3.73 -12.19 2.70
C VAL A 184 5.04 -11.39 2.74
N HIS A 185 5.79 -11.47 1.64
CA HIS A 185 6.82 -10.49 1.31
C HIS A 185 6.24 -9.59 0.20
N VAL A 186 6.30 -8.29 0.38
CA VAL A 186 5.67 -7.30 -0.51
C VAL A 186 6.71 -6.38 -1.09
N VAL A 187 6.70 -6.22 -2.41
CA VAL A 187 7.57 -5.28 -3.11
C VAL A 187 6.72 -4.27 -3.88
N LEU A 188 7.10 -3.03 -3.77
CA LEU A 188 6.53 -1.93 -4.54
C LEU A 188 7.54 -1.46 -5.59
N LEU A 189 7.15 -1.50 -6.86
CA LEU A 189 7.91 -0.95 -7.98
C LEU A 189 7.22 0.30 -8.51
N ARG A 190 8.00 1.25 -9.05
CA ARG A 190 7.47 2.47 -9.66
C ARG A 190 7.97 2.61 -11.09
N PHE A 191 7.05 2.98 -11.98
CA PHE A 191 7.30 3.33 -13.37
C PHE A 191 6.84 4.75 -13.66
N ASP A 192 7.63 5.50 -14.40
CA ASP A 192 7.31 6.91 -14.72
C ASP A 192 6.14 7.05 -15.71
N SER A 193 5.82 5.97 -16.42
CA SER A 193 4.73 5.94 -17.40
C SER A 193 4.13 4.54 -17.57
N ALA A 194 2.91 4.46 -18.11
CA ALA A 194 2.28 3.21 -18.50
C ALA A 194 3.11 2.46 -19.57
N VAL A 195 3.72 3.17 -20.52
CA VAL A 195 4.56 2.58 -21.56
C VAL A 195 5.80 1.90 -20.95
N GLY A 196 6.44 2.54 -19.97
CA GLY A 196 7.58 1.95 -19.25
C GLY A 196 7.18 0.65 -18.53
N LEU A 197 6.02 0.65 -17.89
CA LEU A 197 5.46 -0.55 -17.27
C LEU A 197 5.16 -1.65 -18.30
N GLU A 198 4.45 -1.33 -19.37
CA GLU A 198 4.13 -2.30 -20.43
C GLU A 198 5.38 -2.93 -21.03
N THR A 199 6.42 -2.14 -21.25
CA THR A 199 7.72 -2.63 -21.74
C THR A 199 8.35 -3.61 -20.75
N TRP A 200 8.32 -3.31 -19.46
CA TRP A 200 8.85 -4.19 -18.42
C TRP A 200 8.05 -5.50 -18.30
N LEU A 201 6.73 -5.45 -18.43
CA LEU A 201 5.86 -6.64 -18.40
C LEU A 201 6.08 -7.60 -19.57
N GLN A 202 6.65 -7.14 -20.68
CA GLN A 202 7.03 -8.01 -21.83
C GLN A 202 8.26 -8.85 -21.54
N ALA A 203 9.12 -8.44 -20.60
CA ALA A 203 10.31 -9.15 -20.19
C ALA A 203 10.39 -9.21 -18.66
N PRO A 204 9.45 -9.93 -18.01
CA PRO A 204 9.40 -9.98 -16.56
C PRO A 204 10.66 -10.64 -16.00
N PRO A 205 11.01 -10.31 -14.74
CA PRO A 205 12.17 -10.90 -14.09
C PRO A 205 12.04 -12.43 -13.99
N ALA A 206 13.18 -13.10 -13.85
CA ALA A 206 13.23 -14.54 -13.71
C ALA A 206 12.36 -15.01 -12.52
N ALA A 207 11.69 -16.15 -12.71
CA ALA A 207 10.84 -16.71 -11.66
C ALA A 207 11.67 -17.11 -10.43
N LEU A 208 11.13 -16.79 -9.25
CA LEU A 208 11.68 -17.16 -7.95
C LEU A 208 10.92 -18.35 -7.36
N SER A 209 10.46 -19.26 -8.20
CA SER A 209 9.54 -20.37 -7.89
C SER A 209 10.01 -21.26 -6.75
N ASP A 210 11.34 -21.41 -6.58
CA ASP A 210 11.92 -22.28 -5.55
C ASP A 210 11.61 -21.77 -4.13
N PHE A 211 11.46 -20.48 -3.97
CA PHE A 211 11.08 -19.83 -2.72
C PHE A 211 9.57 -19.81 -2.46
N LEU A 212 8.74 -19.97 -3.49
CA LEU A 212 7.32 -19.59 -3.44
C LEU A 212 6.38 -20.78 -3.25
N LYS A 213 5.35 -20.60 -2.42
CA LYS A 213 4.21 -21.53 -2.30
C LYS A 213 3.32 -21.50 -3.54
N SER A 214 3.18 -20.32 -4.15
CA SER A 214 2.32 -20.04 -5.31
C SER A 214 2.92 -18.92 -6.14
N PRO A 215 2.51 -18.73 -7.40
CA PRO A 215 2.86 -17.53 -8.15
C PRO A 215 2.54 -16.25 -7.36
N PRO A 216 3.34 -15.18 -7.51
CA PRO A 216 3.08 -13.93 -6.83
C PRO A 216 1.75 -13.32 -7.29
N GLU A 217 1.04 -12.73 -6.36
CA GLU A 217 -0.08 -11.86 -6.70
C GLU A 217 0.47 -10.50 -7.12
N THR A 218 -0.02 -9.98 -8.25
CA THR A 218 0.49 -8.73 -8.83
C THR A 218 -0.66 -7.77 -9.05
N LEU A 219 -0.54 -6.56 -8.50
CA LEU A 219 -1.49 -5.47 -8.68
C LEU A 219 -0.84 -4.35 -9.47
N ILE A 220 -1.45 -3.95 -10.58
CA ILE A 220 -1.04 -2.76 -11.35
C ILE A 220 -1.87 -1.57 -10.85
N LEU A 221 -1.19 -0.53 -10.39
CA LEU A 221 -1.77 0.55 -9.64
C LEU A 221 -1.59 1.90 -10.34
N GLN A 222 -2.68 2.64 -10.46
CA GLN A 222 -2.68 4.03 -10.92
C GLN A 222 -2.96 4.97 -9.74
N PRO A 223 -2.05 5.91 -9.40
CA PRO A 223 -2.26 6.83 -8.29
C PRO A 223 -3.49 7.73 -8.50
N THR A 224 -4.23 7.99 -7.42
CA THR A 224 -5.25 9.03 -7.41
C THR A 224 -4.63 10.43 -7.56
N ALA A 225 -5.46 11.44 -7.74
CA ALA A 225 -4.98 12.81 -7.96
C ALA A 225 -4.11 13.33 -6.81
N ARG A 226 -4.46 12.97 -5.56
CA ARG A 226 -3.80 13.48 -4.36
C ARG A 226 -2.82 12.50 -3.69
N SER A 227 -2.58 11.34 -4.34
CA SER A 227 -1.57 10.39 -3.86
C SER A 227 -0.20 11.05 -3.70
N LEU A 228 0.53 10.76 -2.62
CA LEU A 228 1.93 11.17 -2.44
C LEU A 228 2.87 10.31 -3.27
N LEU A 229 2.57 9.04 -3.41
CA LEU A 229 3.21 8.16 -4.38
C LEU A 229 2.59 8.42 -5.76
N ARG A 230 3.32 9.20 -6.60
CA ARG A 230 2.89 9.58 -7.94
C ARG A 230 4.08 9.90 -8.85
#